data_e89976885e5bfb4d504b6bd4022bb9fc
#
_entry.id   e89976885e5bfb4d504b6bd4022bb9fc
#
_cell.length_a   1.000
_cell.length_b   1.000
_cell.length_c   1.000
_cell.angle_alpha   90.00
_cell.angle_beta   90.00
_cell.angle_gamma   90.00
#
_symmetry.space_group_name_H-M   'P 1'
#
loop_
_entity.id
_entity.type
_entity.pdbx_description
1 polymer ?
#
loop_
_entity_poly.entity_id
_entity_poly.type
_entity_poly.pdbx_seq_one_letter_code
_entity_poly.pdbx_strand_id
1 'polypeptide(L)'
;MDPTGPWDRERVDEYLGAARVPVRLGCRTPSDHPWIVSLWFEWDPDAGSALDDETGSGTAPGAIRCATSATADLVEFVEHDDQVSFEVSTNAPPYKGVRGRGRATVIPDEEKRRLRSLLRKYLGGTDNSTADRLLQPEREEVEIRIEPERLHTWDYSERME
;
A
#
# COMPACT_ATOMS: atom_id res chain seq x y z
N MET A 1 9.14 14.31 -0.32
CA MET A 1 10.23 13.33 0.00
C MET A 1 10.75 12.76 -1.30
N ASP A 2 12.06 12.89 -1.51
CA ASP A 2 12.70 12.36 -2.72
C ASP A 2 13.09 10.90 -2.51
N PRO A 3 12.78 10.01 -3.47
CA PRO A 3 13.21 8.63 -3.42
C PRO A 3 14.72 8.52 -3.64
N THR A 4 15.32 7.46 -3.11
CA THR A 4 16.70 7.07 -3.45
C THR A 4 16.67 6.01 -4.54
N GLY A 5 17.78 5.88 -5.31
CA GLY A 5 17.84 4.94 -6.43
C GLY A 5 17.68 5.63 -7.78
N PRO A 6 17.43 4.86 -8.87
CA PRO A 6 17.46 5.41 -10.23
C PRO A 6 16.22 6.21 -10.64
N TRP A 7 15.12 6.12 -9.91
CA TRP A 7 13.88 6.83 -10.25
C TRP A 7 13.68 8.07 -9.40
N ASP A 8 13.18 9.13 -10.01
CA ASP A 8 12.67 10.31 -9.33
C ASP A 8 11.24 10.10 -8.82
N ARG A 9 10.68 11.09 -8.18
CA ARG A 9 9.33 11.04 -7.62
C ARG A 9 8.26 10.87 -8.70
N GLU A 10 8.38 11.54 -9.82
CA GLU A 10 7.41 11.44 -10.91
C GLU A 10 7.34 10.00 -11.44
N ARG A 11 8.49 9.37 -11.61
CA ARG A 11 8.57 7.97 -12.04
C ARG A 11 8.00 7.00 -11.00
N VAL A 12 8.21 7.28 -9.72
CA VAL A 12 7.59 6.50 -8.62
C VAL A 12 6.07 6.61 -8.67
N ASP A 13 5.54 7.82 -8.81
CA ASP A 13 4.09 8.05 -8.87
C ASP A 13 3.45 7.35 -10.07
N GLU A 14 4.09 7.42 -11.23
CA GLU A 14 3.67 6.73 -12.45
C GLU A 14 3.68 5.21 -12.25
N TYR A 15 4.77 4.67 -11.72
CA TYR A 15 4.92 3.23 -11.50
C TYR A 15 3.90 2.68 -10.51
N LEU A 16 3.79 3.30 -9.34
CA LEU A 16 2.86 2.86 -8.29
C LEU A 16 1.40 3.04 -8.72
N GLY A 17 1.09 4.11 -9.44
CA GLY A 17 -0.27 4.34 -9.97
C GLY A 17 -0.70 3.31 -11.02
N ALA A 18 0.23 2.82 -11.83
CA ALA A 18 -0.02 1.83 -12.87
C ALA A 18 0.11 0.38 -12.39
N ALA A 19 0.77 0.13 -11.26
CA ALA A 19 1.07 -1.22 -10.79
C ALA A 19 -0.21 -2.00 -10.47
N ARG A 20 -0.28 -3.24 -10.95
CA ARG A 20 -1.36 -4.20 -10.67
C ARG A 20 -0.89 -5.43 -9.89
N VAL A 21 0.36 -5.46 -9.51
CA VAL A 21 0.88 -6.42 -8.54
C VAL A 21 0.45 -6.01 -7.13
N PRO A 22 0.33 -6.94 -6.19
CA PRO A 22 0.06 -6.57 -4.80
C PRO A 22 1.25 -5.85 -4.16
N VAL A 23 0.99 -5.03 -3.16
CA VAL A 23 2.03 -4.59 -2.23
C VAL A 23 2.36 -5.74 -1.27
N ARG A 24 3.62 -5.96 -1.03
CA ARG A 24 4.10 -6.83 0.04
C ARG A 24 4.43 -5.98 1.23
N LEU A 25 3.67 -6.19 2.30
CA LEU A 25 3.75 -5.41 3.52
C LEU A 25 4.41 -6.22 4.62
N GLY A 26 5.52 -5.73 5.13
CA GLY A 26 6.21 -6.30 6.29
C GLY A 26 5.83 -5.57 7.58
N CYS A 27 5.50 -6.32 8.60
CA CYS A 27 5.14 -5.80 9.93
C CYS A 27 5.69 -6.74 11.02
N ARG A 28 5.38 -6.42 12.27
CA ARG A 28 5.72 -7.25 13.42
C ARG A 28 4.47 -7.74 14.12
N THR A 29 4.52 -9.01 14.53
CA THR A 29 3.49 -9.57 15.41
C THR A 29 3.62 -9.00 16.83
N PRO A 30 2.58 -9.12 17.69
CA PRO A 30 2.68 -8.74 19.09
C PRO A 30 3.81 -9.46 19.87
N SER A 31 4.23 -10.63 19.40
CA SER A 31 5.38 -11.38 19.95
C SER A 31 6.72 -10.95 19.35
N ASP A 32 6.75 -9.84 18.60
CA ASP A 32 7.96 -9.28 17.98
C ASP A 32 8.60 -10.15 16.88
N HIS A 33 7.78 -10.94 16.19
CA HIS A 33 8.21 -11.69 15.02
C HIS A 33 7.94 -10.93 13.72
N PRO A 34 8.86 -10.95 12.74
CA PRO A 34 8.58 -10.41 11.42
C PRO A 34 7.46 -11.18 10.72
N TRP A 35 6.60 -10.45 10.01
CA TRP A 35 5.48 -11.00 9.25
C TRP A 35 5.34 -10.29 7.92
N ILE A 36 4.96 -11.00 6.86
CA ILE A 36 4.72 -10.43 5.54
C ILE A 36 3.33 -10.83 5.07
N VAL A 37 2.61 -9.87 4.50
CA VAL A 37 1.31 -10.07 3.88
C VAL A 37 1.26 -9.38 2.52
N SER A 38 0.57 -9.97 1.55
CA SER A 38 0.33 -9.37 0.23
C SER A 38 -1.09 -8.82 0.19
N LEU A 39 -1.23 -7.57 -0.23
CA LEU A 39 -2.50 -6.85 -0.30
C LEU A 39 -2.65 -6.16 -1.64
N TRP A 40 -3.88 -6.07 -2.12
CA TRP A 40 -4.22 -5.11 -3.17
C TRP A 40 -4.07 -3.70 -2.63
N PHE A 41 -3.61 -2.77 -3.48
CA PHE A 41 -3.39 -1.39 -3.07
C PHE A 41 -3.72 -0.38 -4.16
N GLU A 42 -3.93 0.85 -3.74
CA GLU A 42 -3.91 2.05 -4.56
C GLU A 42 -2.84 3.00 -4.04
N TRP A 43 -2.21 3.71 -4.96
CA TRP A 43 -1.29 4.79 -4.66
C TRP A 43 -2.01 6.13 -4.72
N ASP A 44 -1.90 6.92 -3.68
CA ASP A 44 -2.40 8.30 -3.60
C ASP A 44 -1.20 9.24 -3.50
N PRO A 45 -0.74 9.83 -4.63
CA PRO A 45 0.45 10.66 -4.65
C PRO A 45 0.29 11.99 -3.90
N ASP A 46 -0.95 12.46 -3.77
CA ASP A 46 -1.28 13.76 -3.18
C ASP A 46 -1.64 13.66 -1.70
N ALA A 47 -1.61 12.48 -1.12
CA ALA A 47 -1.90 12.30 0.29
C ALA A 47 -0.85 13.04 1.13
N GLY A 48 -1.28 14.07 1.84
CA GLY A 48 -0.48 14.74 2.86
C GLY A 48 -0.23 13.82 4.06
N SER A 49 0.80 14.12 4.84
CA SER A 49 0.99 13.44 6.13
C SER A 49 -0.15 13.81 7.07
N ALA A 50 -0.68 12.82 7.78
CA ALA A 50 -1.63 13.08 8.86
C ALA A 50 -0.98 13.85 10.03
N LEU A 51 0.36 13.96 10.01
CA LEU A 51 1.17 14.66 11.03
C LEU A 51 1.58 16.07 10.59
N ASP A 52 1.34 16.48 9.34
CA ASP A 52 1.68 17.79 8.83
C ASP A 52 0.57 18.78 9.12
N ASP A 53 0.57 19.21 10.37
CA ASP A 53 -0.06 20.44 10.77
C ASP A 53 0.98 21.58 10.68
N GLU A 54 0.68 22.61 9.88
CA GLU A 54 1.20 23.98 9.92
C GLU A 54 2.50 24.40 9.18
N THR A 55 3.30 23.55 8.59
CA THR A 55 4.49 24.04 7.87
C THR A 55 4.53 23.76 6.38
N GLY A 56 3.48 23.98 5.66
CA GLY A 56 3.28 23.96 4.19
C GLY A 56 4.49 24.05 3.25
N SER A 57 5.56 23.33 3.50
CA SER A 57 6.77 23.30 2.69
C SER A 57 7.26 21.88 2.50
N GLY A 58 6.64 21.13 1.59
CA GLY A 58 7.12 19.81 1.18
C GLY A 58 6.18 19.15 0.20
N THR A 59 6.73 18.45 -0.76
CA THR A 59 5.98 17.51 -1.61
C THR A 59 5.27 16.51 -0.70
N ALA A 60 3.97 16.31 -0.90
CA ALA A 60 3.20 15.32 -0.16
C ALA A 60 3.89 13.96 -0.17
N PRO A 61 3.97 13.24 0.95
CA PRO A 61 4.67 11.96 1.00
C PRO A 61 4.00 10.88 0.14
N GLY A 62 2.72 11.06 -0.18
CA GLY A 62 1.87 10.05 -0.78
C GLY A 62 1.38 9.02 0.24
N ALA A 63 0.50 8.13 -0.16
CA ALA A 63 0.07 7.02 0.67
C ALA A 63 -0.25 5.77 -0.16
N ILE A 64 0.12 4.62 0.37
CA ILE A 64 -0.37 3.33 -0.10
C ILE A 64 -1.65 3.03 0.68
N ARG A 65 -2.73 2.69 -0.02
CA ARG A 65 -4.03 2.44 0.57
C ARG A 65 -4.50 1.03 0.23
N CYS A 66 -4.73 0.23 1.26
CA CYS A 66 -5.21 -1.15 1.14
C CYS A 66 -6.55 -1.31 1.85
N ALA A 67 -7.27 -2.38 1.55
CA ALA A 67 -8.44 -2.78 2.31
C ALA A 67 -8.27 -4.22 2.81
N THR A 68 -8.73 -4.47 4.02
CA THR A 68 -8.74 -5.81 4.61
C THR A 68 -9.90 -5.95 5.58
N SER A 69 -10.21 -7.20 5.97
CA SER A 69 -11.20 -7.46 7.01
C SER A 69 -10.78 -6.84 8.34
N ALA A 70 -11.72 -6.24 9.05
CA ALA A 70 -11.49 -5.70 10.38
C ALA A 70 -10.99 -6.78 11.39
N THR A 71 -11.22 -8.06 11.10
CA THR A 71 -10.80 -9.20 11.94
C THR A 71 -9.51 -9.86 11.44
N ALA A 72 -8.85 -9.31 10.41
CA ALA A 72 -7.57 -9.83 9.94
C ALA A 72 -6.47 -9.63 10.99
N ASP A 73 -5.58 -10.60 11.12
CA ASP A 73 -4.44 -10.53 12.06
C ASP A 73 -3.59 -9.28 11.82
N LEU A 74 -3.44 -8.86 10.56
CA LEU A 74 -2.71 -7.65 10.21
C LEU A 74 -3.19 -6.41 10.96
N VAL A 75 -4.50 -6.29 11.19
CA VAL A 75 -5.08 -5.14 11.91
C VAL A 75 -4.53 -5.07 13.33
N GLU A 76 -4.54 -6.18 14.05
CA GLU A 76 -3.95 -6.28 15.39
C GLU A 76 -2.45 -5.97 15.37
N PHE A 77 -1.72 -6.47 14.38
CA PHE A 77 -0.28 -6.28 14.28
C PHE A 77 0.10 -4.82 14.09
N VAL A 78 -0.56 -4.11 13.18
CA VAL A 78 -0.26 -2.69 12.93
C VAL A 78 -0.80 -1.76 14.02
N GLU A 79 -1.84 -2.14 14.73
CA GLU A 79 -2.30 -1.42 15.92
C GLU A 79 -1.33 -1.58 17.09
N HIS A 80 -0.63 -2.72 17.17
CA HIS A 80 0.40 -2.98 18.16
C HIS A 80 1.71 -2.24 17.85
N ASP A 81 2.16 -2.30 16.59
CA ASP A 81 3.35 -1.61 16.08
C ASP A 81 3.06 -1.10 14.67
N ASP A 82 2.98 0.21 14.54
CA ASP A 82 2.64 0.90 13.30
C ASP A 82 3.80 1.00 12.29
N GLN A 83 5.00 0.63 12.69
CA GLN A 83 6.17 0.62 11.80
C GLN A 83 6.09 -0.54 10.82
N VAL A 84 6.12 -0.20 9.53
CA VAL A 84 6.00 -1.18 8.46
C VAL A 84 7.09 -0.97 7.40
N SER A 85 7.39 -2.03 6.70
CA SER A 85 8.14 -2.00 5.44
C SER A 85 7.24 -2.47 4.31
N PHE A 86 7.56 -2.07 3.09
CA PHE A 86 6.75 -2.47 1.93
C PHE A 86 7.60 -2.58 0.67
N GLU A 87 7.10 -3.38 -0.27
CA GLU A 87 7.67 -3.53 -1.60
C GLU A 87 6.55 -3.68 -2.63
N VAL A 88 6.70 -2.96 -3.75
CA VAL A 88 5.92 -3.14 -4.97
C VAL A 88 6.91 -3.35 -6.10
N SER A 89 6.95 -4.56 -6.65
CA SER A 89 7.91 -4.91 -7.70
C SER A 89 7.30 -5.81 -8.76
N THR A 90 7.93 -5.83 -9.94
CA THR A 90 7.55 -6.74 -11.01
C THR A 90 7.80 -8.19 -10.60
N ASN A 91 6.88 -9.10 -10.99
CA ASN A 91 7.01 -10.54 -10.75
C ASN A 91 7.76 -11.28 -11.88
N ALA A 92 8.03 -10.59 -12.98
CA ALA A 92 8.74 -11.13 -14.14
C ALA A 92 9.93 -10.23 -14.52
N PRO A 93 11.01 -10.79 -15.10
CA PRO A 93 12.12 -9.98 -15.58
C PRO A 93 11.68 -9.03 -16.70
N PRO A 94 12.31 -7.84 -16.83
CA PRO A 94 13.34 -7.32 -15.94
C PRO A 94 12.75 -6.86 -14.60
N TYR A 95 13.43 -7.21 -13.50
CA TYR A 95 12.97 -6.86 -12.16
C TYR A 95 13.24 -5.41 -11.83
N LYS A 96 12.20 -4.74 -11.37
CA LYS A 96 12.24 -3.34 -10.95
C LYS A 96 11.11 -3.04 -9.97
N GLY A 97 11.26 -2.00 -9.20
CA GLY A 97 10.24 -1.66 -8.23
C GLY A 97 10.61 -0.55 -7.26
N VAL A 98 9.71 -0.41 -6.30
CA VAL A 98 9.80 0.53 -5.18
C VAL A 98 9.68 -0.26 -3.89
N ARG A 99 10.55 0.03 -2.93
CA ARG A 99 10.43 -0.44 -1.56
C ARG A 99 10.60 0.72 -0.61
N GLY A 100 10.13 0.54 0.60
CA GLY A 100 10.24 1.58 1.60
C GLY A 100 9.88 1.12 2.99
N ARG A 101 9.84 2.08 3.88
CA ARG A 101 9.31 1.94 5.22
C ARG A 101 8.46 3.15 5.56
N GLY A 102 7.56 2.98 6.50
CA GLY A 102 6.68 4.04 6.91
C GLY A 102 5.81 3.65 8.10
N ARG A 103 4.69 4.35 8.24
CA ARG A 103 3.72 4.14 9.30
C ARG A 103 2.39 3.69 8.71
N ALA A 104 1.79 2.70 9.34
CA ALA A 104 0.47 2.21 8.98
C ALA A 104 -0.59 2.69 9.98
N THR A 105 -1.73 3.12 9.46
CA THR A 105 -2.90 3.52 10.24
C THR A 105 -4.10 2.71 9.80
N VAL A 106 -4.88 2.22 10.76
CA VAL A 106 -6.15 1.53 10.51
C VAL A 106 -7.28 2.55 10.54
N ILE A 107 -8.05 2.60 9.47
CA ILE A 107 -9.16 3.53 9.29
C ILE A 107 -10.41 2.72 8.93
N PRO A 108 -11.61 2.97 9.50
CA PRO A 108 -12.83 2.35 9.03
C PRO A 108 -13.04 2.60 7.53
N ASP A 109 -13.35 1.55 6.77
CA ASP A 109 -13.67 1.68 5.34
C ASP A 109 -15.18 1.87 5.19
N GLU A 110 -15.64 3.11 5.36
CA GLU A 110 -17.03 3.47 5.28
C GLU A 110 -17.62 3.11 3.92
N GLU A 111 -18.76 2.43 3.93
CA GLU A 111 -19.43 1.92 2.73
C GLU A 111 -18.55 1.03 1.86
N LYS A 112 -17.43 0.53 2.43
CA LYS A 112 -16.44 -0.28 1.72
C LYS A 112 -15.90 0.39 0.45
N ARG A 113 -15.72 1.70 0.51
CA ARG A 113 -15.29 2.51 -0.66
C ARG A 113 -13.92 2.09 -1.17
N ARG A 114 -12.98 1.87 -0.27
CA ARG A 114 -11.63 1.42 -0.66
C ARG A 114 -11.66 0.03 -1.26
N LEU A 115 -12.36 -0.90 -0.61
CA LEU A 115 -12.54 -2.25 -1.14
C LEU A 115 -13.17 -2.24 -2.53
N ARG A 116 -14.22 -1.45 -2.74
CA ARG A 116 -14.88 -1.34 -4.06
C ARG A 116 -13.94 -0.79 -5.14
N SER A 117 -13.12 0.21 -4.80
CA SER A 117 -12.13 0.77 -5.70
C SER A 117 -11.07 -0.28 -6.08
N LEU A 118 -10.57 -1.05 -5.12
CA LEU A 118 -9.61 -2.12 -5.36
C LEU A 118 -10.20 -3.26 -6.20
N LEU A 119 -11.45 -3.62 -5.98
CA LEU A 119 -12.14 -4.62 -6.82
C LEU A 119 -12.22 -4.17 -8.28
N ARG A 120 -12.50 -2.90 -8.54
CA ARG A 120 -12.48 -2.36 -9.90
C ARG A 120 -11.09 -2.39 -10.51
N LYS A 121 -10.07 -2.01 -9.75
CA LYS A 121 -8.68 -2.01 -10.20
C LYS A 121 -8.18 -3.41 -10.56
N TYR A 122 -8.38 -4.38 -9.69
CA TYR A 122 -7.77 -5.71 -9.82
C TYR A 122 -8.65 -6.74 -10.53
N LEU A 123 -9.97 -6.63 -10.43
CA LEU A 123 -10.94 -7.57 -11.01
C LEU A 123 -11.85 -6.95 -12.08
N GLY A 124 -11.67 -5.68 -12.40
CA GLY A 124 -12.44 -4.97 -13.42
C GLY A 124 -13.84 -4.55 -13.00
N GLY A 125 -14.24 -4.78 -11.76
CA GLY A 125 -15.55 -4.39 -11.25
C GLY A 125 -16.01 -5.18 -10.03
N THR A 126 -17.25 -4.94 -9.64
CA THR A 126 -17.91 -5.58 -8.49
C THR A 126 -18.90 -6.67 -8.88
N ASP A 127 -19.04 -6.96 -10.17
CA ASP A 127 -19.96 -7.98 -10.71
C ASP A 127 -19.21 -9.31 -10.91
N ASN A 128 -18.82 -9.93 -9.79
CA ASN A 128 -18.15 -11.22 -9.77
C ASN A 128 -18.30 -11.88 -8.39
N SER A 129 -18.05 -13.20 -8.33
CA SER A 129 -18.22 -13.98 -7.10
C SER A 129 -17.29 -13.58 -5.95
N THR A 130 -16.09 -13.09 -6.26
CA THR A 130 -15.17 -12.58 -5.24
C THR A 130 -15.70 -11.30 -4.61
N ALA A 131 -16.19 -10.37 -5.44
CA ALA A 131 -16.82 -9.15 -4.95
C ALA A 131 -18.07 -9.47 -4.11
N ASP A 132 -18.91 -10.37 -4.54
CA ASP A 132 -20.12 -10.78 -3.80
C ASP A 132 -19.77 -11.27 -2.39
N ARG A 133 -18.71 -12.06 -2.27
CA ARG A 133 -18.23 -12.58 -0.98
C ARG A 133 -17.65 -11.47 -0.09
N LEU A 134 -16.81 -10.59 -0.66
CA LEU A 134 -16.12 -9.54 0.09
C LEU A 134 -17.05 -8.38 0.48
N LEU A 135 -18.11 -8.15 -0.30
CA LEU A 135 -19.06 -7.06 -0.06
C LEU A 135 -20.27 -7.45 0.78
N GLN A 136 -20.28 -8.66 1.35
CA GLN A 136 -21.37 -9.09 2.23
C GLN A 136 -21.51 -8.14 3.44
N PRO A 137 -22.76 -7.78 3.84
CA PRO A 137 -23.00 -6.81 4.90
C PRO A 137 -22.40 -7.21 6.28
N GLU A 138 -22.28 -8.49 6.55
CA GLU A 138 -21.74 -9.03 7.81
C GLU A 138 -20.23 -8.85 7.92
N ARG A 139 -19.56 -8.61 6.79
CA ARG A 139 -18.11 -8.43 6.75
C ARG A 139 -17.77 -6.96 6.93
N GLU A 140 -17.13 -6.64 8.04
CA GLU A 140 -16.61 -5.30 8.31
C GLU A 140 -15.23 -5.14 7.68
N GLU A 141 -15.04 -4.04 6.95
CA GLU A 141 -13.78 -3.70 6.28
C GLU A 141 -13.11 -2.49 6.93
N VAL A 142 -11.79 -2.51 6.88
CA VAL A 142 -10.95 -1.37 7.25
C VAL A 142 -10.01 -1.03 6.10
N GLU A 143 -9.62 0.23 6.03
CA GLU A 143 -8.52 0.69 5.20
C GLU A 143 -7.23 0.64 6.03
N ILE A 144 -6.17 0.11 5.44
CA ILE A 144 -4.80 0.24 5.95
C ILE A 144 -4.14 1.32 5.11
N ARG A 145 -3.84 2.46 5.74
CA ARG A 145 -3.12 3.57 5.11
C ARG A 145 -1.67 3.52 5.55
N ILE A 146 -0.77 3.48 4.56
CA ILE A 146 0.68 3.47 4.80
C ILE A 146 1.26 4.79 4.29
N GLU A 147 1.84 5.57 5.20
CA GLU A 147 2.54 6.80 4.90
C GLU A 147 4.04 6.53 4.83
N PRO A 148 4.66 6.64 3.64
CA PRO A 148 6.08 6.40 3.50
C PRO A 148 6.93 7.44 4.23
N GLU A 149 7.94 6.98 4.98
CA GLU A 149 9.02 7.80 5.54
C GLU A 149 10.29 7.73 4.67
N ARG A 150 10.45 6.64 3.93
CA ARG A 150 11.54 6.39 3.01
C ARG A 150 11.06 5.61 1.80
N LEU A 151 11.51 6.03 0.63
CA LEU A 151 11.32 5.31 -0.63
C LEU A 151 12.69 5.01 -1.26
N HIS A 152 12.85 3.80 -1.74
CA HIS A 152 14.02 3.35 -2.48
C HIS A 152 13.56 2.63 -3.74
N THR A 153 14.19 2.97 -4.88
CA THR A 153 13.85 2.40 -6.17
C THR A 153 15.03 1.58 -6.71
N TRP A 154 14.72 0.58 -7.51
CA TRP A 154 15.71 -0.16 -8.29
C TRP A 154 15.15 -0.53 -9.65
N ASP A 155 16.04 -0.67 -10.61
CA ASP A 155 15.68 -1.08 -11.97
C ASP A 155 16.85 -1.90 -12.56
N TYR A 156 16.61 -3.18 -12.82
CA TYR A 156 17.60 -4.09 -13.36
C TYR A 156 17.47 -4.31 -14.88
N SER A 157 16.67 -3.47 -15.56
CA SER A 157 16.45 -3.61 -17.00
C SER A 157 17.75 -3.69 -17.79
N GLU A 158 18.71 -2.80 -17.50
CA GLU A 158 20.02 -2.79 -18.17
C GLU A 158 20.88 -4.05 -17.91
N ARG A 159 20.67 -4.71 -16.76
CA ARG A 159 21.40 -5.92 -16.38
C ARG A 159 20.81 -7.20 -16.95
N MET A 160 19.61 -7.11 -17.49
CA MET A 160 18.82 -8.26 -17.95
C MET A 160 18.55 -8.23 -19.44
N GLU A 161 19.27 -7.36 -20.20
CA GLU A 161 19.27 -7.30 -21.68
C GLU A 161 20.09 -8.41 -22.30
#